data_25311b64e28df14f72c3e0262c5d8bb5
#
_entry.id   25311b64e28df14f72c3e0262c5d8bb5
#
_cell.length_a   1.000
_cell.length_b   1.000
_cell.length_c   1.000
_cell.angle_alpha   90.00
_cell.angle_beta   90.00
_cell.angle_gamma   90.00
#
_symmetry.space_group_name_H-M   'P 1'
#
loop_
_entity.id
_entity.type
_entity.pdbx_description
1 polymer ?
#
loop_
_entity_poly.entity_id
_entity_poly.type
_entity_poly.pdbx_seq_one_letter_code
_entity_poly.pdbx_strand_id
1 'polypeptide(L)'
;MKKYELTANTKNVYGKTLFQIKALRDFGDVKAGELGGYIEKEENLSQDGTAWVFEKALVYGNAEVRDNAQIRGNARIFDNACVCGSVYVYDDAWIHGDACVCGKAQIYDDACIYDKARVYGSACVYNEAKIYGNARIYGDACVCGGAHVYDDAKIYGNAWICDNRHVCGNTQIYNDIEE
;
A
#
# COMPACT_ATOMS: atom_id res chain seq x y z
N MET A 1 10.36 -19.04 -15.78
CA MET A 1 11.53 -18.10 -15.73
C MET A 1 11.25 -17.08 -14.64
N LYS A 2 12.19 -16.83 -13.70
CA LYS A 2 12.02 -15.81 -12.65
C LYS A 2 11.75 -14.43 -13.28
N LYS A 3 10.90 -13.64 -12.64
CA LYS A 3 10.58 -12.28 -13.05
C LYS A 3 11.72 -11.31 -12.68
N TYR A 4 12.34 -11.51 -11.52
CA TYR A 4 13.41 -10.69 -10.98
C TYR A 4 14.38 -11.52 -10.13
N GLU A 5 15.50 -10.93 -9.77
CA GLU A 5 16.49 -11.43 -8.83
C GLU A 5 16.82 -10.37 -7.77
N LEU A 6 17.35 -10.82 -6.63
CA LEU A 6 17.94 -9.95 -5.62
C LEU A 6 19.37 -9.63 -6.01
N THR A 7 19.74 -8.36 -6.02
CA THR A 7 21.10 -7.94 -6.33
C THR A 7 22.00 -7.90 -5.08
N ALA A 8 23.30 -7.72 -5.26
CA ALA A 8 24.24 -7.49 -4.16
C ALA A 8 24.14 -6.07 -3.55
N ASN A 9 23.36 -5.16 -4.15
CA ASN A 9 23.16 -3.82 -3.60
C ASN A 9 22.14 -3.88 -2.46
N THR A 10 22.58 -3.50 -1.26
CA THR A 10 21.77 -3.66 -0.05
C THR A 10 21.58 -2.35 0.71
N LYS A 11 20.53 -2.32 1.52
CA LYS A 11 20.19 -1.22 2.43
C LYS A 11 19.83 -1.80 3.80
N ASN A 12 20.36 -1.26 4.88
CA ASN A 12 19.94 -1.63 6.23
C ASN A 12 18.79 -0.73 6.69
N VAL A 13 17.71 -1.33 7.14
CA VAL A 13 16.52 -0.65 7.65
C VAL A 13 16.10 -1.32 8.95
N TYR A 14 16.22 -0.63 10.06
CA TYR A 14 15.91 -1.14 11.41
C TYR A 14 16.55 -2.52 11.73
N GLY A 15 17.81 -2.71 11.33
CA GLY A 15 18.54 -3.96 11.56
C GLY A 15 18.24 -5.08 10.53
N LYS A 16 17.36 -4.84 9.58
CA LYS A 16 17.05 -5.76 8.46
C LYS A 16 17.86 -5.38 7.23
N THR A 17 18.40 -6.36 6.54
CA THR A 17 19.07 -6.16 5.25
C THR A 17 18.07 -6.33 4.11
N LEU A 18 17.84 -5.28 3.36
CA LEU A 18 17.00 -5.28 2.17
C LEU A 18 17.88 -5.27 0.92
N PHE A 19 17.48 -6.01 -0.08
CA PHE A 19 18.18 -6.18 -1.35
C PHE A 19 17.46 -5.44 -2.47
N GLN A 20 18.20 -4.69 -3.27
CA GLN A 20 17.65 -4.09 -4.49
C GLN A 20 17.27 -5.20 -5.47
N ILE A 21 16.10 -5.08 -6.09
CA ILE A 21 15.64 -6.03 -7.11
C ILE A 21 16.04 -5.59 -8.52
N LYS A 22 16.22 -6.57 -9.42
CA LYS A 22 16.51 -6.36 -10.83
C LYS A 22 15.62 -7.25 -11.68
N ALA A 23 14.93 -6.66 -12.65
CA ALA A 23 14.09 -7.38 -13.59
C ALA A 23 14.92 -8.29 -14.52
N LEU A 24 14.48 -9.54 -14.69
CA LEU A 24 15.12 -10.52 -15.57
C LEU A 24 14.40 -10.69 -16.91
N ARG A 25 13.21 -10.13 -17.06
CA ARG A 25 12.41 -10.13 -18.29
C ARG A 25 11.52 -8.91 -18.32
N ASP A 26 10.95 -8.62 -19.49
CA ASP A 26 9.93 -7.59 -19.64
C ASP A 26 8.60 -8.06 -19.01
N PHE A 27 7.91 -7.15 -18.30
CA PHE A 27 6.55 -7.32 -17.80
C PHE A 27 5.92 -5.96 -17.46
N GLY A 28 4.63 -5.77 -17.74
CA GLY A 28 4.01 -4.46 -17.59
C GLY A 28 4.85 -3.37 -18.28
N ASP A 29 5.18 -2.32 -17.53
CA ASP A 29 6.01 -1.21 -17.98
C ASP A 29 7.52 -1.41 -17.68
N VAL A 30 7.89 -2.50 -16.98
CA VAL A 30 9.25 -2.79 -16.54
C VAL A 30 10.02 -3.55 -17.62
N LYS A 31 11.24 -3.15 -17.89
CA LYS A 31 12.14 -3.78 -18.88
C LYS A 31 13.18 -4.67 -18.22
N ALA A 32 13.59 -5.73 -18.93
CA ALA A 32 14.69 -6.58 -18.51
C ALA A 32 15.95 -5.75 -18.21
N GLY A 33 16.56 -5.99 -17.06
CA GLY A 33 17.73 -5.25 -16.57
C GLY A 33 17.39 -4.03 -15.71
N GLU A 34 16.14 -3.58 -15.67
CA GLU A 34 15.72 -2.45 -14.85
C GLU A 34 15.86 -2.76 -13.36
N LEU A 35 16.41 -1.79 -12.62
CA LEU A 35 16.55 -1.87 -11.17
C LEU A 35 15.27 -1.34 -10.51
N GLY A 36 14.77 -2.10 -9.55
CA GLY A 36 13.64 -1.66 -8.72
C GLY A 36 14.07 -1.14 -7.35
N GLY A 37 13.11 -1.13 -6.42
CA GLY A 37 13.31 -0.79 -5.01
C GLY A 37 13.94 -1.94 -4.21
N TYR A 38 13.65 -1.99 -2.91
CA TYR A 38 14.33 -2.90 -1.98
C TYR A 38 13.32 -3.81 -1.28
N ILE A 39 13.64 -5.10 -1.23
CA ILE A 39 12.86 -6.10 -0.48
C ILE A 39 13.78 -6.90 0.45
N GLU A 40 13.25 -7.40 1.58
CA GLU A 40 14.02 -8.20 2.54
C GLU A 40 14.25 -9.62 2.02
N LYS A 41 13.26 -10.20 1.36
CA LYS A 41 13.27 -11.60 0.88
C LYS A 41 12.35 -11.78 -0.34
N GLU A 42 12.52 -12.86 -1.09
CA GLU A 42 11.73 -13.11 -2.32
C GLU A 42 10.21 -13.19 -2.06
N GLU A 43 9.79 -13.65 -0.87
CA GLU A 43 8.38 -13.74 -0.51
C GLU A 43 7.67 -12.38 -0.41
N ASN A 44 8.42 -11.28 -0.28
CA ASN A 44 7.85 -9.94 -0.22
C ASN A 44 7.27 -9.45 -1.56
N LEU A 45 7.68 -10.02 -2.68
CA LEU A 45 7.21 -9.63 -4.01
C LEU A 45 6.94 -10.86 -4.86
N SER A 46 5.70 -11.02 -5.32
CA SER A 46 5.34 -12.16 -6.18
C SER A 46 6.18 -12.22 -7.46
N GLN A 47 6.60 -13.42 -7.84
CA GLN A 47 7.21 -13.71 -9.14
C GLN A 47 6.18 -13.75 -10.28
N ASP A 48 4.88 -13.86 -9.95
CA ASP A 48 3.78 -13.83 -10.90
C ASP A 48 3.23 -12.41 -11.08
N GLY A 49 2.43 -12.22 -12.14
CA GLY A 49 1.81 -10.92 -12.43
C GLY A 49 2.82 -9.83 -12.80
N THR A 50 2.37 -8.58 -12.68
CA THR A 50 3.16 -7.39 -13.02
C THR A 50 3.54 -6.54 -11.80
N ALA A 51 3.27 -7.04 -10.57
CA ALA A 51 3.63 -6.31 -9.36
C ALA A 51 5.12 -5.93 -9.34
N TRP A 52 5.40 -4.69 -8.94
CA TRP A 52 6.77 -4.19 -8.87
C TRP A 52 6.97 -3.16 -7.77
N VAL A 53 8.15 -3.19 -7.18
CA VAL A 53 8.63 -2.18 -6.23
C VAL A 53 9.60 -1.30 -6.98
N PHE A 54 9.33 -0.01 -7.06
CA PHE A 54 10.10 0.96 -7.83
C PHE A 54 11.01 1.81 -6.93
N GLU A 55 12.01 2.43 -7.50
CA GLU A 55 12.78 3.54 -6.94
C GLU A 55 13.37 3.25 -5.55
N LYS A 56 12.91 3.97 -4.53
CA LYS A 56 13.41 3.85 -3.14
C LYS A 56 12.42 3.12 -2.23
N ALA A 57 11.30 2.65 -2.78
CA ALA A 57 10.27 1.96 -2.01
C ALA A 57 10.81 0.70 -1.34
N LEU A 58 10.27 0.39 -0.17
CA LEU A 58 10.73 -0.68 0.70
C LEU A 58 9.61 -1.66 1.01
N VAL A 59 9.87 -2.97 0.86
CA VAL A 59 8.95 -4.02 1.30
C VAL A 59 9.73 -5.01 2.18
N TYR A 60 9.29 -5.22 3.43
CA TYR A 60 10.03 -6.06 4.36
C TYR A 60 9.14 -6.71 5.43
N GLY A 61 9.73 -7.50 6.31
CA GLY A 61 8.98 -8.33 7.25
C GLY A 61 8.28 -9.47 6.53
N ASN A 62 7.04 -9.72 6.87
CA ASN A 62 6.18 -10.69 6.20
C ASN A 62 5.20 -10.02 5.22
N ALA A 63 5.46 -8.78 4.85
CA ALA A 63 4.62 -8.07 3.89
C ALA A 63 4.68 -8.74 2.51
N GLU A 64 3.54 -8.77 1.83
CA GLU A 64 3.39 -9.37 0.50
C GLU A 64 2.84 -8.35 -0.51
N VAL A 65 3.53 -8.22 -1.64
CA VAL A 65 3.08 -7.42 -2.80
C VAL A 65 2.87 -8.36 -3.98
N ARG A 66 1.66 -8.39 -4.55
CA ARG A 66 1.32 -9.35 -5.59
C ARG A 66 0.37 -8.81 -6.67
N ASP A 67 0.04 -9.64 -7.64
CA ASP A 67 -0.81 -9.37 -8.80
C ASP A 67 -0.20 -8.27 -9.70
N ASN A 68 -0.79 -7.07 -9.72
CA ASN A 68 -0.34 -5.93 -10.54
C ASN A 68 -0.04 -4.69 -9.69
N ALA A 69 0.16 -4.87 -8.38
CA ALA A 69 0.40 -3.75 -7.46
C ALA A 69 1.72 -3.03 -7.77
N GLN A 70 1.71 -1.71 -7.69
CA GLN A 70 2.88 -0.88 -7.92
C GLN A 70 3.19 -0.07 -6.66
N ILE A 71 4.41 -0.24 -6.14
CA ILE A 71 4.90 0.46 -4.95
C ILE A 71 6.02 1.39 -5.40
N ARG A 72 5.85 2.70 -5.23
CA ARG A 72 6.72 3.74 -5.81
C ARG A 72 7.21 4.74 -4.77
N GLY A 73 8.12 5.63 -5.18
CA GLY A 73 8.64 6.72 -4.34
C GLY A 73 9.43 6.21 -3.15
N ASN A 74 9.07 6.67 -1.96
CA ASN A 74 9.63 6.26 -0.67
C ASN A 74 8.67 5.37 0.13
N ALA A 75 7.60 4.86 -0.49
CA ALA A 75 6.57 4.08 0.18
C ALA A 75 7.13 2.86 0.92
N ARG A 76 6.52 2.52 2.05
CA ARG A 76 6.97 1.42 2.91
C ARG A 76 5.84 0.46 3.21
N ILE A 77 6.06 -0.81 2.88
CA ILE A 77 5.13 -1.90 3.16
C ILE A 77 5.85 -2.88 4.09
N PHE A 78 5.32 -3.13 5.29
CA PHE A 78 6.05 -3.96 6.25
C PHE A 78 5.15 -4.70 7.24
N ASP A 79 5.73 -5.40 8.21
CA ASP A 79 5.08 -6.35 9.12
C ASP A 79 4.38 -7.47 8.35
N ASN A 80 3.06 -7.64 8.47
CA ASN A 80 2.25 -8.66 7.79
C ASN A 80 1.31 -8.02 6.74
N ALA A 81 1.60 -6.82 6.27
CA ALA A 81 0.73 -6.10 5.34
C ALA A 81 0.62 -6.82 3.99
N CYS A 82 -0.57 -6.80 3.40
CA CYS A 82 -0.82 -7.39 2.09
C CYS A 82 -1.31 -6.33 1.11
N VAL A 83 -0.60 -6.18 -0.03
CA VAL A 83 -0.99 -5.28 -1.12
C VAL A 83 -1.17 -6.09 -2.39
N CYS A 84 -2.38 -6.10 -2.95
CA CYS A 84 -2.72 -6.96 -4.11
C CYS A 84 -3.71 -6.31 -5.08
N GLY A 85 -3.90 -6.93 -6.23
CA GLY A 85 -4.72 -6.36 -7.31
C GLY A 85 -3.96 -5.32 -8.12
N SER A 86 -4.63 -4.26 -8.56
CA SER A 86 -4.03 -3.15 -9.34
C SER A 86 -3.88 -1.89 -8.45
N VAL A 87 -3.36 -2.08 -7.26
CA VAL A 87 -3.15 -1.02 -6.26
C VAL A 87 -1.93 -0.17 -6.64
N TYR A 88 -2.05 1.13 -6.40
CA TYR A 88 -0.93 2.08 -6.50
C TYR A 88 -0.62 2.64 -5.10
N VAL A 89 0.61 2.43 -4.64
CA VAL A 89 1.13 3.03 -3.40
C VAL A 89 2.35 3.85 -3.76
N TYR A 90 2.35 5.15 -3.45
CA TYR A 90 3.45 6.02 -3.87
C TYR A 90 3.73 7.16 -2.86
N ASP A 91 4.73 7.98 -3.18
CA ASP A 91 5.28 9.02 -2.32
C ASP A 91 5.78 8.46 -0.99
N ASP A 92 5.39 8.98 0.15
CA ASP A 92 5.85 8.58 1.48
C ASP A 92 4.83 7.70 2.24
N ALA A 93 3.89 7.06 1.53
CA ALA A 93 2.81 6.26 2.13
C ALA A 93 3.33 5.03 2.89
N TRP A 94 2.70 4.71 4.02
CA TRP A 94 3.03 3.56 4.86
C TRP A 94 1.85 2.60 4.99
N ILE A 95 2.12 1.32 4.76
CA ILE A 95 1.14 0.24 4.98
C ILE A 95 1.81 -0.83 5.83
N HIS A 96 1.27 -1.10 7.03
CA HIS A 96 1.92 -2.03 7.96
C HIS A 96 0.93 -2.73 8.91
N GLY A 97 1.46 -3.47 9.89
CA GLY A 97 0.63 -4.32 10.75
C GLY A 97 0.03 -5.48 9.94
N ASP A 98 -1.23 -5.79 10.17
CA ASP A 98 -2.03 -6.79 9.43
C ASP A 98 -2.93 -6.13 8.38
N ALA A 99 -2.58 -4.94 7.90
CA ALA A 99 -3.40 -4.17 6.95
C ALA A 99 -3.46 -4.84 5.57
N CYS A 100 -4.62 -4.73 4.93
CA CYS A 100 -4.83 -5.28 3.59
C CYS A 100 -5.35 -4.20 2.64
N VAL A 101 -4.60 -3.95 1.55
CA VAL A 101 -4.99 -3.01 0.50
C VAL A 101 -5.10 -3.78 -0.82
N CYS A 102 -6.27 -3.73 -1.46
CA CYS A 102 -6.52 -4.49 -2.69
C CYS A 102 -7.47 -3.79 -3.67
N GLY A 103 -7.73 -4.43 -4.81
CA GLY A 103 -8.57 -3.87 -5.87
C GLY A 103 -7.81 -2.90 -6.76
N LYS A 104 -8.28 -1.66 -6.87
CA LYS A 104 -7.68 -0.56 -7.64
C LYS A 104 -7.40 0.65 -6.74
N ALA A 105 -7.22 0.43 -5.44
CA ALA A 105 -7.03 1.50 -4.47
C ALA A 105 -5.75 2.31 -4.78
N GLN A 106 -5.78 3.58 -4.39
CA GLN A 106 -4.65 4.50 -4.51
C GLN A 106 -4.30 5.07 -3.13
N ILE A 107 -3.06 4.88 -2.70
CA ILE A 107 -2.56 5.30 -1.39
C ILE A 107 -1.33 6.14 -1.62
N TYR A 108 -1.32 7.41 -1.20
CA TYR A 108 -0.22 8.31 -1.53
C TYR A 108 -0.01 9.44 -0.54
N ASP A 109 0.96 10.31 -0.83
CA ASP A 109 1.48 11.32 0.09
C ASP A 109 1.97 10.67 1.40
N ASP A 110 1.61 11.19 2.56
CA ASP A 110 1.98 10.70 3.90
C ASP A 110 0.90 9.77 4.52
N ALA A 111 0.02 9.18 3.71
CA ALA A 111 -1.05 8.32 4.18
C ALA A 111 -0.53 7.09 4.92
N CYS A 112 -1.19 6.73 6.03
CA CYS A 112 -0.79 5.60 6.86
C CYS A 112 -1.96 4.63 7.08
N ILE A 113 -1.76 3.35 6.71
CA ILE A 113 -2.75 2.29 6.86
C ILE A 113 -2.14 1.18 7.71
N TYR A 114 -2.74 0.86 8.86
CA TYR A 114 -2.13 -0.09 9.80
C TYR A 114 -3.13 -0.88 10.62
N ASP A 115 -2.63 -1.67 11.58
CA ASP A 115 -3.38 -2.65 12.34
C ASP A 115 -4.08 -3.67 11.44
N LYS A 116 -5.40 -3.81 11.49
CA LYS A 116 -6.21 -4.73 10.66
C LYS A 116 -7.09 -3.98 9.65
N ALA A 117 -6.73 -2.75 9.33
CA ALA A 117 -7.47 -1.92 8.39
C ALA A 117 -7.53 -2.54 6.99
N ARG A 118 -8.62 -2.31 6.29
CA ARG A 118 -8.83 -2.83 4.94
C ARG A 118 -9.25 -1.72 4.00
N VAL A 119 -8.51 -1.55 2.90
CA VAL A 119 -8.83 -0.61 1.83
C VAL A 119 -8.97 -1.38 0.52
N TYR A 120 -10.10 -1.24 -0.17
CA TYR A 120 -10.37 -1.98 -1.40
C TYR A 120 -11.35 -1.25 -2.35
N GLY A 121 -11.63 -1.86 -3.50
CA GLY A 121 -12.38 -1.17 -4.55
C GLY A 121 -11.48 -0.18 -5.28
N SER A 122 -11.98 1.01 -5.59
CA SER A 122 -11.24 2.14 -6.19
C SER A 122 -10.97 3.24 -5.16
N ALA A 123 -10.95 2.91 -3.88
CA ALA A 123 -10.82 3.88 -2.80
C ALA A 123 -9.48 4.64 -2.86
N CYS A 124 -9.52 5.91 -2.48
CA CYS A 124 -8.33 6.78 -2.39
C CYS A 124 -8.06 7.18 -0.95
N VAL A 125 -6.80 7.03 -0.50
CA VAL A 125 -6.34 7.50 0.82
C VAL A 125 -5.07 8.31 0.62
N TYR A 126 -5.08 9.59 1.01
CA TYR A 126 -3.96 10.48 0.71
C TYR A 126 -3.77 11.61 1.72
N ASN A 127 -2.74 12.45 1.50
CA ASN A 127 -2.25 13.42 2.46
C ASN A 127 -1.84 12.71 3.77
N GLU A 128 -2.18 13.25 4.92
CA GLU A 128 -1.82 12.72 6.24
C GLU A 128 -2.89 11.77 6.81
N ALA A 129 -3.80 11.24 5.97
CA ALA A 129 -4.90 10.40 6.41
C ALA A 129 -4.41 9.10 7.08
N LYS A 130 -5.08 8.70 8.17
CA LYS A 130 -4.74 7.50 8.95
C LYS A 130 -5.93 6.54 9.03
N ILE A 131 -5.73 5.32 8.57
CA ILE A 131 -6.73 4.26 8.60
C ILE A 131 -6.20 3.12 9.46
N TYR A 132 -6.87 2.80 10.57
CA TYR A 132 -6.36 1.80 11.51
C TYR A 132 -7.46 1.04 12.28
N GLY A 133 -7.06 0.20 13.22
CA GLY A 133 -8.01 -0.70 13.90
C GLY A 133 -8.56 -1.74 12.92
N ASN A 134 -9.87 -1.93 12.90
CA ASN A 134 -10.58 -2.79 11.95
C ASN A 134 -11.32 -1.99 10.86
N ALA A 135 -10.97 -0.73 10.65
CA ALA A 135 -11.64 0.17 9.72
C ALA A 135 -11.66 -0.38 8.27
N ARG A 136 -12.71 -0.07 7.54
CA ARG A 136 -12.88 -0.53 6.15
C ARG A 136 -13.23 0.63 5.24
N ILE A 137 -12.40 0.86 4.21
CA ILE A 137 -12.61 1.87 3.18
C ILE A 137 -12.82 1.13 1.86
N TYR A 138 -13.93 1.39 1.14
CA TYR A 138 -14.21 0.67 -0.11
C TYR A 138 -15.17 1.41 -1.05
N GLY A 139 -15.41 0.82 -2.21
CA GLY A 139 -16.12 1.50 -3.29
C GLY A 139 -15.21 2.52 -3.94
N ASP A 140 -15.73 3.72 -4.21
CA ASP A 140 -15.00 4.88 -4.72
C ASP A 140 -14.76 5.93 -3.61
N ALA A 141 -14.77 5.50 -2.35
CA ALA A 141 -14.63 6.36 -1.19
C ALA A 141 -13.24 7.02 -1.14
N CYS A 142 -13.22 8.25 -0.64
CA CYS A 142 -12.00 9.05 -0.52
C CYS A 142 -11.79 9.48 0.94
N VAL A 143 -10.58 9.26 1.47
CA VAL A 143 -10.16 9.72 2.80
C VAL A 143 -8.89 10.54 2.66
N CYS A 144 -8.91 11.80 3.10
CA CYS A 144 -7.82 12.76 2.86
C CYS A 144 -7.59 13.74 4.00
N GLY A 145 -6.65 14.66 3.80
CA GLY A 145 -6.25 15.61 4.83
C GLY A 145 -5.65 14.90 6.04
N GLY A 146 -5.89 15.40 7.23
CA GLY A 146 -5.52 14.76 8.48
C GLY A 146 -6.62 13.84 9.06
N ALA A 147 -7.49 13.27 8.21
CA ALA A 147 -8.60 12.44 8.67
C ALA A 147 -8.14 11.12 9.30
N HIS A 148 -8.81 10.73 10.38
CA HIS A 148 -8.58 9.46 11.06
C HIS A 148 -9.82 8.58 11.00
N VAL A 149 -9.70 7.37 10.43
CA VAL A 149 -10.77 6.38 10.39
C VAL A 149 -10.30 5.12 11.12
N TYR A 150 -10.99 4.74 12.20
CA TYR A 150 -10.50 3.69 13.09
C TYR A 150 -11.62 2.87 13.76
N ASP A 151 -11.24 1.97 14.66
CA ASP A 151 -12.14 0.97 15.26
C ASP A 151 -12.79 0.10 14.17
N ASP A 152 -14.12 -0.03 14.17
CA ASP A 152 -14.91 -0.81 13.20
C ASP A 152 -15.61 0.08 12.16
N ALA A 153 -15.16 1.33 11.97
CA ALA A 153 -15.75 2.29 11.05
C ALA A 153 -15.73 1.81 9.60
N LYS A 154 -16.75 2.15 8.82
CA LYS A 154 -16.86 1.80 7.40
C LYS A 154 -17.16 3.03 6.58
N ILE A 155 -16.31 3.31 5.61
CA ILE A 155 -16.47 4.39 4.64
C ILE A 155 -16.59 3.74 3.27
N TYR A 156 -17.67 4.01 2.53
CA TYR A 156 -17.93 3.32 1.28
C TYR A 156 -18.82 4.13 0.32
N GLY A 157 -19.13 3.55 -0.83
CA GLY A 157 -19.83 4.27 -1.89
C GLY A 157 -18.94 5.37 -2.47
N ASN A 158 -19.44 6.59 -2.55
CA ASN A 158 -18.75 7.80 -3.00
C ASN A 158 -18.40 8.73 -1.83
N ALA A 159 -18.37 8.22 -0.60
CA ALA A 159 -18.14 9.05 0.58
C ALA A 159 -16.78 9.74 0.55
N TRP A 160 -16.76 10.99 0.98
CA TRP A 160 -15.55 11.80 1.05
C TRP A 160 -15.31 12.30 2.48
N ILE A 161 -14.23 11.86 3.10
CA ILE A 161 -13.82 12.19 4.47
C ILE A 161 -12.49 12.94 4.40
N CYS A 162 -12.52 14.23 4.63
CA CYS A 162 -11.35 15.11 4.56
C CYS A 162 -11.16 15.94 5.82
N ASP A 163 -10.17 16.83 5.77
CA ASP A 163 -9.77 17.69 6.87
C ASP A 163 -9.24 16.87 8.05
N ASN A 164 -9.56 17.26 9.28
CA ASN A 164 -9.14 16.59 10.50
C ASN A 164 -10.29 15.76 11.11
N ARG A 165 -11.17 15.21 10.30
CA ARG A 165 -12.32 14.41 10.77
C ARG A 165 -11.88 13.11 11.41
N HIS A 166 -12.55 12.75 12.50
CA HIS A 166 -12.39 11.48 13.18
C HIS A 166 -13.67 10.65 13.01
N VAL A 167 -13.54 9.48 12.37
CA VAL A 167 -14.63 8.53 12.18
C VAL A 167 -14.27 7.23 12.87
N CYS A 168 -15.01 6.85 13.88
CA CYS A 168 -14.68 5.71 14.75
C CYS A 168 -15.90 4.90 15.19
N GLY A 169 -15.66 3.89 16.02
CA GLY A 169 -16.69 2.98 16.51
C GLY A 169 -17.30 2.19 15.36
N ASN A 170 -18.61 2.01 15.41
CA ASN A 170 -19.37 1.30 14.37
C ASN A 170 -19.96 2.25 13.30
N THR A 171 -19.42 3.44 13.15
CA THR A 171 -19.91 4.46 12.20
C THR A 171 -19.84 3.93 10.77
N GLN A 172 -20.90 4.16 9.99
CA GLN A 172 -20.96 3.81 8.58
C GLN A 172 -21.32 5.06 7.76
N ILE A 173 -20.49 5.41 6.78
CA ILE A 173 -20.70 6.55 5.91
C ILE A 173 -20.67 6.04 4.45
N TYR A 174 -21.76 6.33 3.73
CA TYR A 174 -21.95 5.87 2.35
C TYR A 174 -21.79 6.98 1.31
N ASN A 175 -22.21 8.19 1.62
CA ASN A 175 -22.08 9.38 0.78
C ASN A 175 -21.46 10.51 1.59
N ASP A 176 -21.15 11.61 0.93
CA ASP A 176 -20.70 12.81 1.62
C ASP A 176 -21.67 13.18 2.74
N ILE A 177 -21.14 13.54 3.89
CA ILE A 177 -21.93 14.15 4.95
C ILE A 177 -22.08 15.62 4.51
N GLU A 178 -23.20 15.94 3.90
CA GLU A 178 -23.61 17.35 3.75
C GLU A 178 -23.74 17.95 5.17
N GLU A 179 -23.03 19.03 5.42
CA GLU A 179 -23.15 19.82 6.64
C GLU A 179 -24.49 20.57 6.69
#